data_af7405e0421d6f19780084696f89a40c
#
_entry.id   af7405e0421d6f19780084696f89a40c
#
_cell.length_a   1.000
_cell.length_b   1.000
_cell.length_c   1.000
_cell.angle_alpha   90.00
_cell.angle_beta   90.00
_cell.angle_gamma   90.00
#
_symmetry.space_group_name_H-M   'P 1'
#
loop_
_entity.id
_entity.type
_entity.pdbx_description
1 polymer ?
#
loop_
_entity_poly.entity_id
_entity_poly.type
_entity_poly.pdbx_seq_one_letter_code
_entity_poly.pdbx_strand_id
1 'polypeptide(L)'
;MSMSDNHTLEKAMPTALSPSSASTFSQCPQRWKFRYIDRLPDPPGRSALLGTFAHAVLEHLFQEEPESRTKEKAKSIASTLWPETDSDPDFIALGLDDQEKTAFKRDCMSAFNGVWEIDKYKPETVDVESTELNVQVQLGDVPFRGIIDLVHREDGNLIISDFKSGKAPKTAR
;
A
#
# COMPACT_ATOMS: atom_id res chain seq x y z
N MET A 1 52.47 14.80 5.06
CA MET A 1 51.32 15.21 4.19
C MET A 1 50.47 13.99 3.97
N SER A 2 49.45 13.83 4.79
CA SER A 2 48.50 12.71 4.72
C SER A 2 47.41 13.08 3.74
N MET A 3 47.33 12.35 2.63
CA MET A 3 46.20 12.43 1.68
C MET A 3 44.98 11.86 2.38
N SER A 4 44.00 12.71 2.65
CA SER A 4 42.67 12.31 3.11
C SER A 4 42.00 11.53 2.01
N ASP A 5 41.82 10.22 2.19
CA ASP A 5 40.99 9.40 1.35
C ASP A 5 39.55 9.87 1.43
N ASN A 6 39.18 10.65 0.42
CA ASN A 6 37.81 11.09 0.22
C ASN A 6 37.02 9.91 -0.37
N HIS A 7 36.68 8.94 0.49
CA HIS A 7 35.84 7.81 0.14
C HIS A 7 34.41 8.33 0.00
N THR A 8 34.14 8.98 -1.13
CA THR A 8 32.77 9.25 -1.56
C THR A 8 32.13 7.88 -1.77
N LEU A 9 31.35 7.40 -0.79
CA LEU A 9 30.54 6.21 -0.93
C LEU A 9 29.63 6.43 -2.14
N GLU A 10 29.96 5.83 -3.27
CA GLU A 10 29.08 5.80 -4.43
C GLU A 10 27.77 5.14 -3.99
N LYS A 11 26.74 5.95 -3.81
CA LYS A 11 25.41 5.46 -3.39
C LYS A 11 24.85 4.62 -4.52
N ALA A 12 24.68 3.33 -4.25
CA ALA A 12 24.24 2.37 -5.26
C ALA A 12 22.84 2.69 -5.79
N MET A 13 22.67 2.60 -7.10
CA MET A 13 21.37 2.66 -7.77
C MET A 13 20.46 1.53 -7.29
N PRO A 14 19.13 1.74 -7.22
CA PRO A 14 18.19 0.66 -6.97
C PRO A 14 18.37 -0.48 -7.97
N THR A 15 18.36 -1.72 -7.49
CA THR A 15 18.51 -2.91 -8.33
C THR A 15 17.26 -3.21 -9.17
N ALA A 16 16.11 -2.65 -8.81
CA ALA A 16 14.86 -2.74 -9.54
C ALA A 16 14.00 -1.49 -9.31
N LEU A 17 13.19 -1.13 -10.28
CA LEU A 17 12.15 -0.10 -10.12
C LEU A 17 10.86 -0.72 -9.59
N SER A 18 10.00 0.13 -9.04
CA SER A 18 8.61 -0.19 -8.68
C SER A 18 7.66 0.85 -9.27
N PRO A 19 6.34 0.59 -9.33
CA PRO A 19 5.36 1.57 -9.81
C PRO A 19 5.48 2.92 -9.10
N SER A 20 5.61 2.92 -7.76
CA SER A 20 5.78 4.12 -6.96
C SER A 20 7.11 4.83 -7.23
N SER A 21 8.20 4.06 -7.42
CA SER A 21 9.52 4.60 -7.77
C SER A 21 9.49 5.25 -9.15
N ALA A 22 8.94 4.59 -10.15
CA ALA A 22 8.80 5.12 -11.50
C ALA A 22 7.93 6.39 -11.53
N SER A 23 6.79 6.39 -10.81
CA SER A 23 5.93 7.56 -10.67
C SER A 23 6.65 8.74 -10.00
N THR A 24 7.40 8.48 -8.93
CA THR A 24 8.19 9.53 -8.25
C THR A 24 9.23 10.13 -9.19
N PHE A 25 9.91 9.30 -9.98
CA PHE A 25 10.89 9.77 -10.97
C PHE A 25 10.24 10.66 -12.03
N SER A 26 9.10 10.22 -12.59
CA SER A 26 8.38 10.98 -13.61
C SER A 26 7.88 12.34 -13.11
N GLN A 27 7.50 12.43 -11.83
CA GLN A 27 7.04 13.68 -11.22
C GLN A 27 8.20 14.61 -10.86
N CYS A 28 9.27 14.08 -10.26
CA CYS A 28 10.42 14.84 -9.85
C CYS A 28 11.66 13.94 -9.68
N PRO A 29 12.59 13.94 -10.65
CA PRO A 29 13.82 13.14 -10.57
C PRO A 29 14.67 13.47 -9.33
N GLN A 30 14.66 14.71 -8.86
CA GLN A 30 15.42 15.09 -7.65
C GLN A 30 14.81 14.48 -6.38
N ARG A 31 13.47 14.47 -6.25
CA ARG A 31 12.78 13.78 -5.16
C ARG A 31 13.07 12.28 -5.19
N TRP A 32 13.06 11.69 -6.38
CA TRP A 32 13.43 10.29 -6.56
C TRP A 32 14.85 10.01 -6.08
N LYS A 33 15.81 10.87 -6.47
CA LYS A 33 17.20 10.75 -6.00
C LYS A 33 17.28 10.79 -4.47
N PHE A 34 16.64 11.76 -3.83
CA PHE A 34 16.65 11.88 -2.37
C PHE A 34 16.08 10.63 -1.70
N ARG A 35 14.98 10.07 -2.23
CA ARG A 35 14.30 8.93 -1.64
C ARG A 35 15.02 7.60 -1.90
N TYR A 36 15.47 7.34 -3.13
CA TYR A 36 15.94 6.02 -3.55
C TYR A 36 17.47 5.91 -3.63
N ILE A 37 18.20 6.99 -3.84
CA ILE A 37 19.65 7.04 -3.88
C ILE A 37 20.21 7.53 -2.53
N ASP A 38 19.80 8.72 -2.11
CA ASP A 38 20.30 9.35 -0.89
C ASP A 38 19.66 8.75 0.37
N ARG A 39 18.50 8.12 0.22
CA ARG A 39 17.72 7.46 1.29
C ARG A 39 17.48 8.40 2.47
N LEU A 40 17.12 9.62 2.17
CA LEU A 40 16.74 10.59 3.19
C LEU A 40 15.46 10.14 3.89
N PRO A 41 15.33 10.37 5.21
CA PRO A 41 14.09 10.06 5.92
C PRO A 41 12.88 10.73 5.26
N ASP A 42 11.87 9.95 4.95
CA ASP A 42 10.59 10.40 4.36
C ASP A 42 9.48 9.59 5.05
N PRO A 43 9.21 9.89 6.35
CA PRO A 43 8.24 9.11 7.13
C PRO A 43 6.85 9.22 6.51
N PRO A 44 6.05 8.14 6.55
CA PRO A 44 4.73 8.15 5.97
C PRO A 44 3.82 9.12 6.72
N GLY A 45 3.07 9.93 5.96
CA GLY A 45 2.03 10.77 6.56
C GLY A 45 0.75 9.99 6.85
N ARG A 46 -0.20 10.64 7.55
CA ARG A 46 -1.47 10.07 7.98
C ARG A 46 -2.21 9.30 6.87
N SER A 47 -2.26 9.83 5.65
CA SER A 47 -2.96 9.19 4.53
C SER A 47 -2.28 7.90 4.06
N ALA A 48 -0.95 7.84 4.11
CA ALA A 48 -0.20 6.63 3.74
C ALA A 48 -0.45 5.52 4.77
N LEU A 49 -0.36 5.83 6.07
CA LEU A 49 -0.64 4.87 7.14
C LEU A 49 -2.08 4.37 7.13
N LEU A 50 -3.05 5.25 6.81
CA LEU A 50 -4.44 4.87 6.60
C LEU A 50 -4.58 3.87 5.45
N GLY A 51 -3.91 4.13 4.33
CA GLY A 51 -3.89 3.22 3.19
C GLY A 51 -3.28 1.87 3.55
N THR A 52 -2.12 1.85 4.19
CA THR A 52 -1.45 0.62 4.65
C THR A 52 -2.36 -0.21 5.55
N PHE A 53 -3.02 0.42 6.52
CA PHE A 53 -3.96 -0.29 7.40
C PHE A 53 -5.16 -0.86 6.65
N ALA A 54 -5.76 -0.07 5.74
CA ALA A 54 -6.91 -0.53 4.96
C ALA A 54 -6.55 -1.72 4.04
N HIS A 55 -5.36 -1.69 3.41
CA HIS A 55 -4.85 -2.80 2.60
C HIS A 55 -4.64 -4.05 3.44
N ALA A 56 -4.01 -3.95 4.62
CA ALA A 56 -3.82 -5.08 5.52
C ALA A 56 -5.15 -5.73 5.95
N VAL A 57 -6.19 -4.92 6.23
CA VAL A 57 -7.53 -5.44 6.55
C VAL A 57 -8.13 -6.18 5.36
N LEU A 58 -8.02 -5.64 4.15
CA LEU A 58 -8.55 -6.27 2.93
C LEU A 58 -7.78 -7.53 2.56
N GLU A 59 -6.46 -7.52 2.68
CA GLU A 59 -5.62 -8.71 2.49
C GLU A 59 -6.11 -9.87 3.35
N HIS A 60 -6.21 -9.67 4.66
CA HIS A 60 -6.71 -10.70 5.58
C HIS A 60 -8.16 -11.09 5.30
N LEU A 61 -9.01 -10.14 4.88
CA LEU A 61 -10.39 -10.44 4.53
C LEU A 61 -10.48 -11.36 3.33
N PHE A 62 -9.70 -11.12 2.27
CA PHE A 62 -9.72 -11.93 1.06
C PHE A 62 -9.01 -13.28 1.23
N GLN A 63 -8.26 -13.49 2.30
CA GLN A 63 -7.73 -14.80 2.72
C GLN A 63 -8.78 -15.67 3.46
N GLU A 64 -9.89 -15.09 3.92
CA GLU A 64 -10.98 -15.84 4.54
C GLU A 64 -11.81 -16.57 3.49
N GLU A 65 -12.55 -17.59 3.93
CA GLU A 65 -13.53 -18.26 3.09
C GLU A 65 -14.59 -17.27 2.55
N PRO A 66 -15.09 -17.44 1.34
CA PRO A 66 -16.00 -16.47 0.69
C PRO A 66 -17.17 -16.03 1.58
N GLU A 67 -17.84 -16.97 2.25
CA GLU A 67 -19.01 -16.71 3.11
C GLU A 67 -18.66 -15.88 4.36
N SER A 68 -17.38 -15.86 4.74
CA SER A 68 -16.87 -15.11 5.89
C SER A 68 -16.48 -13.67 5.54
N ARG A 69 -16.43 -13.30 4.26
CA ARG A 69 -16.00 -11.98 3.81
C ARG A 69 -17.08 -10.93 3.99
N THR A 70 -17.41 -10.65 5.25
CA THR A 70 -18.45 -9.71 5.65
C THR A 70 -17.85 -8.42 6.24
N LYS A 71 -18.65 -7.35 6.31
CA LYS A 71 -18.27 -6.10 6.99
C LYS A 71 -17.92 -6.33 8.47
N GLU A 72 -18.62 -7.23 9.13
CA GLU A 72 -18.39 -7.63 10.52
C GLU A 72 -17.04 -8.32 10.68
N LYS A 73 -16.70 -9.21 9.75
CA LYS A 73 -15.39 -9.88 9.74
C LYS A 73 -14.27 -8.87 9.49
N ALA A 74 -14.41 -7.98 8.52
CA ALA A 74 -13.43 -6.91 8.26
C ALA A 74 -13.21 -6.03 9.51
N LYS A 75 -14.28 -5.68 10.22
CA LYS A 75 -14.19 -4.96 11.49
C LYS A 75 -13.46 -5.74 12.58
N SER A 76 -13.70 -7.05 12.66
CA SER A 76 -12.98 -7.94 13.60
C SER A 76 -11.50 -7.98 13.27
N ILE A 77 -11.14 -8.17 12.00
CA ILE A 77 -9.75 -8.14 11.52
C ILE A 77 -9.09 -6.79 11.86
N ALA A 78 -9.75 -5.67 11.57
CA ALA A 78 -9.26 -4.34 11.91
C ALA A 78 -8.99 -4.19 13.41
N SER A 79 -9.85 -4.75 14.26
CA SER A 79 -9.66 -4.73 15.72
C SER A 79 -8.45 -5.56 16.16
N THR A 80 -8.17 -6.67 15.47
CA THR A 80 -7.01 -7.52 15.73
C THR A 80 -5.70 -6.86 15.30
N LEU A 81 -5.71 -6.15 14.17
CA LEU A 81 -4.52 -5.46 13.64
C LEU A 81 -4.22 -4.13 14.36
N TRP A 82 -5.22 -3.54 15.01
CA TRP A 82 -5.09 -2.21 15.61
C TRP A 82 -3.93 -2.08 16.62
N PRO A 83 -3.67 -3.02 17.57
CA PRO A 83 -2.60 -2.88 18.54
C PRO A 83 -1.21 -2.72 17.90
N GLU A 84 -0.95 -3.40 16.77
CA GLU A 84 0.30 -3.25 16.03
C GLU A 84 0.41 -1.85 15.42
N THR A 85 -0.65 -1.37 14.79
CA THR A 85 -0.70 -0.01 14.23
C THR A 85 -0.54 1.07 15.31
N ASP A 86 -1.20 0.93 16.46
CA ASP A 86 -1.12 1.91 17.56
C ASP A 86 0.27 1.97 18.19
N SER A 87 1.06 0.89 18.09
CA SER A 87 2.44 0.79 18.57
C SER A 87 3.51 1.06 17.49
N ASP A 88 3.10 1.27 16.24
CA ASP A 88 4.00 1.55 15.13
C ASP A 88 4.71 2.91 15.33
N PRO A 89 6.04 2.99 15.24
CA PRO A 89 6.79 4.23 15.40
C PRO A 89 6.33 5.36 14.47
N ASP A 90 5.99 5.04 13.22
CA ASP A 90 5.53 6.02 12.25
C ASP A 90 4.13 6.55 12.61
N PHE A 91 3.26 5.68 13.16
CA PHE A 91 1.95 6.12 13.66
C PHE A 91 2.08 6.98 14.91
N ILE A 92 2.96 6.61 15.85
CA ILE A 92 3.26 7.40 17.06
C ILE A 92 3.84 8.77 16.67
N ALA A 93 4.70 8.82 15.65
CA ALA A 93 5.30 10.05 15.16
C ALA A 93 4.28 11.05 14.57
N LEU A 94 3.04 10.62 14.24
CA LEU A 94 1.97 11.53 13.85
C LEU A 94 1.51 12.44 15.00
N GLY A 95 1.79 12.08 16.26
CA GLY A 95 1.45 12.88 17.44
C GLY A 95 -0.06 13.08 17.66
N LEU A 96 -0.89 12.12 17.23
CA LEU A 96 -2.36 12.22 17.30
C LEU A 96 -2.86 12.14 18.74
N ASP A 97 -3.77 13.03 19.11
CA ASP A 97 -4.52 12.91 20.34
C ASP A 97 -5.62 11.82 20.27
N ASP A 98 -6.32 11.53 21.37
CA ASP A 98 -7.33 10.46 21.43
C ASP A 98 -8.52 10.72 20.49
N GLN A 99 -8.88 11.98 20.27
CA GLN A 99 -9.96 12.34 19.35
C GLN A 99 -9.51 12.13 17.88
N GLU A 100 -8.29 12.52 17.57
CA GLU A 100 -7.68 12.32 16.24
C GLU A 100 -7.43 10.85 15.94
N LYS A 101 -7.01 10.04 16.93
CA LYS A 101 -6.91 8.58 16.80
C LYS A 101 -8.28 7.95 16.52
N THR A 102 -9.33 8.42 17.20
CA THR A 102 -10.70 7.95 16.95
C THR A 102 -11.16 8.32 15.54
N ALA A 103 -10.84 9.52 15.07
CA ALA A 103 -11.11 9.94 13.70
C ALA A 103 -10.32 9.12 12.68
N PHE A 104 -9.06 8.80 12.97
CA PHE A 104 -8.23 7.93 12.12
C PHE A 104 -8.86 6.53 11.97
N LYS A 105 -9.26 5.90 13.08
CA LYS A 105 -9.96 4.60 13.06
C LYS A 105 -11.21 4.62 12.19
N ARG A 106 -12.03 5.67 12.33
CA ARG A 106 -13.25 5.83 11.54
C ARG A 106 -12.93 5.96 10.04
N ASP A 107 -11.89 6.73 9.71
CA ASP A 107 -11.49 6.93 8.33
C ASP A 107 -10.92 5.63 7.71
N CYS A 108 -10.17 4.83 8.49
CA CYS A 108 -9.73 3.50 8.10
C CYS A 108 -10.92 2.57 7.82
N MET A 109 -11.92 2.56 8.72
CA MET A 109 -13.15 1.77 8.53
C MET A 109 -13.89 2.20 7.26
N SER A 110 -13.97 3.49 6.97
CA SER A 110 -14.57 3.99 5.73
C SER A 110 -13.78 3.51 4.51
N ALA A 111 -12.46 3.53 4.57
CA ALA A 111 -11.59 3.13 3.46
C ALA A 111 -11.78 1.65 3.08
N PHE A 112 -11.65 0.71 4.02
CA PHE A 112 -11.81 -0.70 3.66
C PHE A 112 -13.27 -1.11 3.42
N ASN A 113 -14.24 -0.45 4.04
CA ASN A 113 -15.66 -0.67 3.74
C ASN A 113 -16.05 -0.19 2.32
N GLY A 114 -15.26 0.68 1.71
CA GLY A 114 -15.48 1.13 0.33
C GLY A 114 -15.57 0.01 -0.69
N VAL A 115 -14.98 -1.16 -0.43
CA VAL A 115 -15.05 -2.31 -1.34
C VAL A 115 -16.49 -2.79 -1.57
N TRP A 116 -17.39 -2.65 -0.58
CA TRP A 116 -18.83 -2.98 -0.72
C TRP A 116 -19.66 -1.90 -1.39
N GLU A 117 -19.08 -0.72 -1.65
CA GLU A 117 -19.74 0.38 -2.37
C GLU A 117 -19.45 0.34 -3.89
N ILE A 118 -18.55 -0.56 -4.33
CA ILE A 118 -18.24 -0.77 -5.75
C ILE A 118 -19.42 -1.51 -6.39
N ASP A 119 -20.00 -0.91 -7.44
CA ASP A 119 -21.15 -1.49 -8.15
C ASP A 119 -20.82 -2.91 -8.64
N LYS A 120 -21.73 -3.85 -8.35
CA LYS A 120 -21.63 -5.29 -8.69
C LYS A 120 -20.44 -6.05 -8.07
N TYR A 121 -19.61 -5.41 -7.26
CA TYR A 121 -18.50 -6.07 -6.60
C TYR A 121 -18.93 -6.57 -5.21
N LYS A 122 -18.86 -7.87 -5.00
CA LYS A 122 -19.23 -8.51 -3.75
C LYS A 122 -18.06 -9.36 -3.27
N PRO A 123 -17.36 -8.98 -2.20
CA PRO A 123 -16.19 -9.71 -1.70
C PRO A 123 -16.44 -11.21 -1.51
N GLU A 124 -17.66 -11.60 -1.10
CA GLU A 124 -18.07 -12.99 -0.90
C GLU A 124 -18.21 -13.80 -2.19
N THR A 125 -18.21 -13.16 -3.36
CA THR A 125 -18.30 -13.86 -4.66
C THR A 125 -16.99 -13.88 -5.43
N VAL A 126 -15.94 -13.28 -4.89
CA VAL A 126 -14.65 -13.18 -5.56
C VAL A 126 -13.89 -14.50 -5.45
N ASP A 127 -13.52 -15.08 -6.58
CA ASP A 127 -12.70 -16.29 -6.68
C ASP A 127 -11.22 -15.91 -6.59
N VAL A 128 -10.69 -15.88 -5.36
CA VAL A 128 -9.35 -15.38 -5.05
C VAL A 128 -8.28 -16.39 -5.44
N GLU A 129 -7.32 -15.97 -6.25
CA GLU A 129 -6.10 -16.73 -6.57
C GLU A 129 -4.94 -16.36 -5.63
N SER A 130 -4.77 -15.07 -5.32
CA SER A 130 -3.69 -14.58 -4.47
C SER A 130 -3.98 -13.19 -3.94
N THR A 131 -3.48 -12.90 -2.73
CA THR A 131 -3.40 -11.56 -2.14
C THR A 131 -1.93 -11.17 -1.98
N GLU A 132 -1.61 -9.87 -2.02
CA GLU A 132 -0.25 -9.31 -1.84
C GLU A 132 0.81 -10.07 -2.66
N LEU A 133 0.48 -10.39 -3.93
CA LEU A 133 1.35 -11.18 -4.80
C LEU A 133 2.59 -10.38 -5.20
N ASN A 134 3.75 -10.82 -4.72
CA ASN A 134 5.03 -10.26 -5.13
C ASN A 134 5.38 -10.68 -6.56
N VAL A 135 5.56 -9.71 -7.43
CA VAL A 135 5.94 -9.94 -8.83
C VAL A 135 7.28 -9.29 -9.14
N GLN A 136 8.09 -9.97 -9.94
CA GLN A 136 9.32 -9.46 -10.50
C GLN A 136 9.33 -9.76 -11.99
N VAL A 137 9.56 -8.73 -12.81
CA VAL A 137 9.58 -8.86 -14.27
C VAL A 137 10.73 -8.05 -14.84
N GLN A 138 11.14 -8.41 -16.04
CA GLN A 138 12.10 -7.64 -16.81
C GLN A 138 11.34 -6.83 -17.86
N LEU A 139 11.42 -5.50 -17.80
CA LEU A 139 10.85 -4.60 -18.80
C LEU A 139 11.98 -4.03 -19.67
N GLY A 140 12.25 -4.66 -20.83
CA GLY A 140 13.49 -4.42 -21.57
C GLY A 140 14.71 -4.78 -20.71
N ASP A 141 15.61 -3.84 -20.51
CA ASP A 141 16.81 -4.03 -19.68
C ASP A 141 16.61 -3.58 -18.22
N VAL A 142 15.37 -3.21 -17.83
CA VAL A 142 15.08 -2.69 -16.50
C VAL A 142 14.37 -3.75 -15.65
N PRO A 143 14.97 -4.23 -14.55
CA PRO A 143 14.28 -5.03 -13.57
C PRO A 143 13.16 -4.23 -12.91
N PHE A 144 11.99 -4.82 -12.83
CA PHE A 144 10.82 -4.19 -12.23
C PHE A 144 10.19 -5.12 -11.18
N ARG A 145 9.79 -4.58 -10.06
CA ARG A 145 9.13 -5.32 -8.98
C ARG A 145 7.88 -4.59 -8.52
N GLY A 146 6.88 -5.35 -8.12
CA GLY A 146 5.64 -4.81 -7.58
C GLY A 146 4.97 -5.80 -6.65
N ILE A 147 3.95 -5.31 -5.97
CA ILE A 147 3.02 -6.12 -5.20
C ILE A 147 1.65 -5.89 -5.83
N ILE A 148 0.92 -6.96 -6.07
CA ILE A 148 -0.46 -6.93 -6.57
C ILE A 148 -1.36 -7.22 -5.38
N ASP A 149 -2.25 -6.28 -5.04
CA ASP A 149 -3.11 -6.38 -3.86
C ASP A 149 -4.01 -7.61 -3.91
N LEU A 150 -4.64 -7.87 -5.08
CA LEU A 150 -5.54 -9.00 -5.27
C LEU A 150 -5.48 -9.53 -6.70
N VAL A 151 -5.30 -10.83 -6.85
CA VAL A 151 -5.48 -11.57 -8.10
C VAL A 151 -6.66 -12.50 -7.93
N HIS A 152 -7.63 -12.44 -8.84
CA HIS A 152 -8.84 -13.26 -8.78
C HIS A 152 -9.32 -13.67 -10.17
N ARG A 153 -10.29 -14.60 -10.23
CA ARG A 153 -10.91 -15.03 -11.48
C ARG A 153 -12.31 -14.46 -11.65
N GLU A 154 -12.63 -14.07 -12.86
CA GLU A 154 -13.96 -13.66 -13.27
C GLU A 154 -14.20 -14.14 -14.71
N ASP A 155 -15.25 -14.88 -14.95
CA ASP A 155 -15.63 -15.43 -16.27
C ASP A 155 -14.46 -16.16 -16.99
N GLY A 156 -13.63 -16.87 -16.23
CA GLY A 156 -12.46 -17.61 -16.75
C GLY A 156 -11.23 -16.72 -17.01
N ASN A 157 -11.33 -15.41 -16.83
CA ASN A 157 -10.20 -14.49 -16.96
C ASN A 157 -9.52 -14.26 -15.62
N LEU A 158 -8.21 -13.97 -15.67
CA LEU A 158 -7.43 -13.52 -14.52
C LEU A 158 -7.54 -12.01 -14.42
N ILE A 159 -8.02 -11.51 -13.29
CA ILE A 159 -8.20 -10.09 -12.99
C ILE A 159 -7.19 -9.66 -11.95
N ILE A 160 -6.58 -8.53 -12.18
CA ILE A 160 -5.68 -7.85 -11.23
C ILE A 160 -6.43 -6.65 -10.67
N SER A 161 -6.61 -6.62 -9.36
CA SER A 161 -7.25 -5.52 -8.64
C SER A 161 -6.26 -4.84 -7.72
N ASP A 162 -6.30 -3.50 -7.70
CA ASP A 162 -5.48 -2.65 -6.86
C ASP A 162 -6.41 -1.75 -6.03
N PHE A 163 -6.29 -1.83 -4.72
CA PHE A 163 -7.13 -1.08 -3.80
C PHE A 163 -6.63 0.35 -3.63
N LYS A 164 -7.54 1.32 -3.73
CA LYS A 164 -7.23 2.74 -3.55
C LYS A 164 -8.08 3.34 -2.44
N SER A 165 -7.44 3.70 -1.34
CA SER A 165 -8.07 4.36 -0.20
C SER A 165 -8.27 5.88 -0.38
N GLY A 166 -7.81 6.44 -1.49
CA GLY A 166 -7.91 7.87 -1.81
C GLY A 166 -9.24 8.25 -2.48
N LYS A 167 -9.43 9.56 -2.71
CA LYS A 167 -10.56 10.05 -3.50
C LYS A 167 -10.44 9.52 -4.94
N ALA A 168 -11.56 9.05 -5.50
CA ALA A 168 -11.63 8.69 -6.91
C ALA A 168 -11.13 9.85 -7.79
N PRO A 169 -10.30 9.56 -8.81
CA PRO A 169 -9.88 10.59 -9.74
C PRO A 169 -11.12 11.20 -10.40
N LYS A 170 -11.14 12.55 -10.49
CA LYS A 170 -12.19 13.21 -11.29
C LYS A 170 -12.01 12.73 -12.72
N THR A 171 -13.02 12.08 -13.29
CA THR A 171 -13.03 11.69 -14.70
C THR A 171 -12.70 12.92 -15.53
N ALA A 172 -11.60 12.87 -16.28
CA ALA A 172 -11.33 13.88 -17.29
C ALA A 172 -12.50 13.83 -18.29
N ARG A 173 -13.20 14.95 -18.48
CA ARG A 173 -14.22 15.12 -19.51
C ARG A 173 -13.54 15.25 -20.87
#